data_cfa68db8add71f6ad5f754bb94698ee9
#
_entry.id   cfa68db8add71f6ad5f754bb94698ee9
#
_cell.length_a   1.000
_cell.length_b   1.000
_cell.length_c   1.000
_cell.angle_alpha   90.00
_cell.angle_beta   90.00
_cell.angle_gamma   90.00
#
_symmetry.space_group_name_H-M   'P 1'
#
loop_
_entity.id
_entity.type
_entity.pdbx_description
1 polymer ?
#
loop_
_entity_poly.entity_id
_entity_poly.type
_entity_poly.pdbx_seq_one_letter_code
_entity_poly.pdbx_strand_id
1 'polypeptide(L)'
;MAAPALDDLLEHLDAGFSETLLRLIDLCRFVSSKHTRDHVRRCLPQNCGYILDELLHAHFEDHDKDQYYGEIIESIIRYDRADAYIIRFCEVIKRLAVDRLHIVGDLFDRGPRPDRILDSLMAHHQVDIQWGNHDVVWMGAA
;
A
#
# COMPACT_ATOMS: atom_id res chain seq x y z
N MET A 1 18.80 36.15 -3.78
CA MET A 1 18.75 34.68 -3.97
C MET A 1 17.81 34.46 -5.14
N ALA A 2 18.29 34.00 -6.28
CA ALA A 2 17.45 33.73 -7.45
C ALA A 2 16.57 32.48 -7.15
N ALA A 3 15.31 32.50 -7.56
CA ALA A 3 14.46 31.31 -7.51
C ALA A 3 15.07 30.25 -8.44
N PRO A 4 15.05 28.95 -8.08
CA PRO A 4 15.51 27.89 -8.96
C PRO A 4 14.69 27.93 -10.26
N ALA A 5 15.34 27.60 -11.39
CA ALA A 5 14.66 27.48 -12.66
C ALA A 5 13.56 26.40 -12.57
N LEU A 6 12.48 26.53 -13.32
CA LEU A 6 11.39 25.56 -13.32
C LEU A 6 11.90 24.14 -13.65
N ASP A 7 12.86 24.05 -14.55
CA ASP A 7 13.46 22.78 -14.95
C ASP A 7 14.22 22.10 -13.79
N ASP A 8 14.97 22.89 -12.97
CA ASP A 8 15.65 22.37 -11.78
C ASP A 8 14.65 21.84 -10.73
N LEU A 9 13.47 22.50 -10.60
CA LEU A 9 12.42 22.05 -9.70
C LEU A 9 11.76 20.74 -10.19
N LEU A 10 11.54 20.61 -11.50
CA LEU A 10 10.99 19.40 -12.10
C LEU A 10 11.96 18.22 -11.94
N GLU A 11 13.26 18.41 -12.21
CA GLU A 11 14.27 17.36 -11.98
C GLU A 11 14.31 16.90 -10.52
N HIS A 12 14.19 17.81 -9.57
CA HIS A 12 14.16 17.46 -8.14
C HIS A 12 12.90 16.70 -7.75
N LEU A 13 11.75 17.04 -8.33
CA LEU A 13 10.50 16.30 -8.12
C LEU A 13 10.58 14.89 -8.69
N ASP A 14 11.07 14.74 -9.89
CA ASP A 14 11.24 13.45 -10.57
C ASP A 14 12.23 12.54 -9.80
N ALA A 15 13.34 13.10 -9.30
CA ALA A 15 14.27 12.38 -8.44
C ALA A 15 13.60 11.92 -7.12
N GLY A 16 12.75 12.76 -6.52
CA GLY A 16 11.98 12.44 -5.32
C GLY A 16 10.97 11.33 -5.55
N PHE A 17 10.28 11.33 -6.69
CA PHE A 17 9.36 10.25 -7.08
C PHE A 17 10.09 8.94 -7.31
N SER A 18 11.22 8.97 -8.01
CA SER A 18 12.04 7.79 -8.27
C SER A 18 12.51 7.13 -6.96
N GLU A 19 13.08 7.92 -6.05
CA GLU A 19 13.53 7.42 -4.74
C GLU A 19 12.36 6.84 -3.93
N THR A 20 11.22 7.52 -3.92
CA THR A 20 10.02 7.06 -3.20
C THR A 20 9.52 5.74 -3.76
N LEU A 21 9.43 5.60 -5.08
CA LEU A 21 9.00 4.36 -5.73
C LEU A 21 9.95 3.20 -5.42
N LEU A 22 11.27 3.41 -5.50
CA LEU A 22 12.26 2.39 -5.17
C LEU A 22 12.11 1.91 -3.72
N ARG A 23 11.99 2.82 -2.77
CA ARG A 23 11.78 2.48 -1.35
C ARG A 23 10.47 1.71 -1.12
N LEU A 24 9.39 2.07 -1.82
CA LEU A 24 8.11 1.37 -1.72
C LEU A 24 8.19 -0.03 -2.35
N ILE A 25 8.92 -0.19 -3.45
CA ILE A 25 9.17 -1.50 -4.06
C ILE A 25 9.92 -2.40 -3.07
N ASP A 26 10.99 -1.92 -2.44
CA ASP A 26 11.77 -2.70 -1.48
C ASP A 26 10.94 -3.07 -0.24
N LEU A 27 10.17 -2.12 0.29
CA LEU A 27 9.26 -2.39 1.41
C LEU A 27 8.19 -3.43 1.02
N CYS A 28 7.62 -3.31 -0.17
CA CYS A 28 6.61 -4.24 -0.67
C CYS A 28 7.22 -5.64 -0.87
N ARG A 29 8.44 -5.76 -1.38
CA ARG A 29 9.20 -7.02 -1.47
C ARG A 29 9.41 -7.65 -0.10
N PHE A 30 9.84 -6.85 0.88
CA PHE A 30 10.04 -7.31 2.25
C PHE A 30 8.75 -7.87 2.85
N VAL A 31 7.62 -7.17 2.71
CA VAL A 31 6.33 -7.65 3.22
C VAL A 31 5.87 -8.88 2.44
N SER A 32 6.02 -8.88 1.11
CA SER A 32 5.64 -9.99 0.22
C SER A 32 6.41 -11.29 0.53
N SER A 33 7.66 -11.20 1.02
CA SER A 33 8.49 -12.37 1.33
C SER A 33 7.88 -13.30 2.39
N LYS A 34 6.92 -12.80 3.16
CA LYS A 34 6.20 -13.57 4.20
C LYS A 34 4.98 -14.32 3.66
N HIS A 35 4.65 -14.13 2.39
CA HIS A 35 3.46 -14.67 1.76
C HIS A 35 3.80 -15.55 0.56
N THR A 36 2.88 -16.42 0.19
CA THR A 36 3.02 -17.17 -1.07
C THR A 36 2.82 -16.24 -2.26
N ARG A 37 3.48 -16.54 -3.37
CA ARG A 37 3.36 -15.75 -4.61
C ARG A 37 1.90 -15.62 -5.08
N ASP A 38 1.12 -16.69 -4.93
CA ASP A 38 -0.29 -16.70 -5.29
C ASP A 38 -1.12 -15.74 -4.41
N HIS A 39 -0.82 -15.67 -3.11
CA HIS A 39 -1.45 -14.71 -2.20
C HIS A 39 -1.10 -13.27 -2.58
N VAL A 40 0.17 -12.97 -2.84
CA VAL A 40 0.62 -11.64 -3.29
C VAL A 40 -0.13 -11.22 -4.55
N ARG A 41 -0.22 -12.10 -5.56
CA ARG A 41 -0.92 -11.80 -6.82
C ARG A 41 -2.40 -11.47 -6.63
N ARG A 42 -3.08 -12.13 -5.69
CA ARG A 42 -4.48 -11.78 -5.36
C ARG A 42 -4.64 -10.41 -4.71
N CYS A 43 -3.59 -9.91 -4.06
CA CYS A 43 -3.59 -8.58 -3.44
C CYS A 43 -3.29 -7.46 -4.44
N LEU A 44 -2.74 -7.79 -5.63
CA LEU A 44 -2.40 -6.80 -6.65
C LEU A 44 -3.66 -6.21 -7.32
N PRO A 45 -3.66 -4.92 -7.63
CA PRO A 45 -4.77 -4.28 -8.34
C PRO A 45 -4.84 -4.74 -9.80
N GLN A 46 -6.06 -4.93 -10.34
CA GLN A 46 -6.26 -5.49 -11.68
C GLN A 46 -5.66 -4.64 -12.81
N ASN A 47 -5.68 -3.32 -12.67
CA ASN A 47 -5.30 -2.39 -13.74
C ASN A 47 -3.78 -2.17 -13.90
N CYS A 48 -2.97 -2.47 -12.89
CA CYS A 48 -1.51 -2.33 -12.93
C CYS A 48 -0.78 -3.52 -12.26
N GLY A 49 -1.50 -4.58 -11.93
CA GLY A 49 -0.96 -5.74 -11.22
C GLY A 49 0.20 -6.41 -11.93
N TYR A 50 0.20 -6.44 -13.26
CA TYR A 50 1.31 -7.00 -14.04
C TYR A 50 2.62 -6.22 -13.81
N ILE A 51 2.57 -4.89 -13.89
CA ILE A 51 3.76 -4.04 -13.69
C ILE A 51 4.25 -4.15 -12.24
N LEU A 52 3.33 -4.17 -11.28
CA LEU A 52 3.68 -4.36 -9.87
C LEU A 52 4.28 -5.74 -9.61
N ASP A 53 3.71 -6.83 -10.17
CA ASP A 53 4.25 -8.18 -10.05
C ASP A 53 5.67 -8.27 -10.63
N GLU A 54 5.89 -7.65 -11.78
CA GLU A 54 7.21 -7.56 -12.42
C GLU A 54 8.21 -6.82 -11.52
N LEU A 55 7.87 -5.64 -11.03
CA LEU A 55 8.72 -4.86 -10.14
C LEU A 55 9.03 -5.57 -8.81
N LEU A 56 8.08 -6.36 -8.28
CA LEU A 56 8.26 -7.11 -7.04
C LEU A 56 9.17 -8.34 -7.21
N HIS A 57 9.16 -8.99 -8.36
CA HIS A 57 9.90 -10.23 -8.59
C HIS A 57 11.22 -10.03 -9.34
N ALA A 58 11.65 -8.78 -9.50
CA ALA A 58 12.97 -8.45 -9.99
C ALA A 58 14.07 -9.02 -9.08
N HIS A 59 14.85 -9.95 -9.57
CA HIS A 59 16.07 -10.39 -8.88
C HIS A 59 17.21 -9.47 -9.27
N PHE A 60 17.83 -8.79 -8.29
CA PHE A 60 18.95 -7.86 -8.47
C PHE A 60 20.27 -8.50 -8.93
N GLU A 61 20.28 -9.80 -9.21
CA GLU A 61 21.51 -10.51 -9.57
C GLU A 61 21.90 -10.39 -11.06
N ASP A 62 21.01 -9.84 -11.90
CA ASP A 62 21.26 -9.62 -13.33
C ASP A 62 21.37 -8.12 -13.63
N HIS A 63 22.57 -7.62 -13.94
CA HIS A 63 22.82 -6.21 -14.31
C HIS A 63 21.94 -5.69 -15.45
N ASP A 64 21.55 -6.56 -16.37
CA ASP A 64 20.64 -6.18 -17.48
C ASP A 64 19.21 -5.86 -17.02
N LYS A 65 18.82 -6.37 -15.86
CA LYS A 65 17.46 -6.13 -15.30
C LYS A 65 17.38 -4.82 -14.51
N ASP A 66 18.45 -4.37 -13.89
CA ASP A 66 18.47 -3.08 -13.18
C ASP A 66 18.18 -1.92 -14.13
N GLN A 67 18.73 -1.98 -15.34
CA GLN A 67 18.44 -1.00 -16.39
C GLN A 67 16.97 -1.06 -16.80
N TYR A 68 16.41 -2.26 -17.03
CA TYR A 68 15.01 -2.47 -17.41
C TYR A 68 14.04 -1.92 -16.37
N TYR A 69 14.31 -2.14 -15.07
CA TYR A 69 13.46 -1.61 -13.99
C TYR A 69 13.58 -0.11 -13.85
N GLY A 70 14.78 0.45 -14.05
CA GLY A 70 15.00 1.88 -14.16
C GLY A 70 14.13 2.50 -15.26
N GLU A 71 14.11 1.90 -16.44
CA GLU A 71 13.30 2.34 -17.59
C GLU A 71 11.79 2.28 -17.31
N ILE A 72 11.32 1.28 -16.55
CA ILE A 72 9.91 1.22 -16.10
C ILE A 72 9.58 2.39 -15.18
N ILE A 73 10.42 2.66 -14.18
CA ILE A 73 10.22 3.74 -13.21
C ILE A 73 10.25 5.09 -13.92
N GLU A 74 11.23 5.32 -14.80
CA GLU A 74 11.30 6.53 -15.62
C GLU A 74 10.06 6.71 -16.49
N SER A 75 9.53 5.62 -17.07
CA SER A 75 8.31 5.66 -17.84
C SER A 75 7.10 6.04 -16.99
N ILE A 76 6.99 5.51 -15.77
CA ILE A 76 5.92 5.86 -14.83
C ILE A 76 5.95 7.36 -14.51
N ILE A 77 7.14 7.92 -14.28
CA ILE A 77 7.33 9.35 -13.99
C ILE A 77 7.02 10.19 -15.23
N ARG A 78 7.60 9.83 -16.38
CA ARG A 78 7.42 10.54 -17.65
C ARG A 78 5.96 10.66 -18.09
N TYR A 79 5.14 9.66 -17.77
CA TYR A 79 3.71 9.66 -18.07
C TYR A 79 2.84 10.23 -16.95
N ASP A 80 3.44 10.93 -15.97
CA ASP A 80 2.74 11.55 -14.84
C ASP A 80 1.87 10.54 -14.06
N ARG A 81 2.41 9.35 -13.79
CA ARG A 81 1.72 8.27 -13.10
C ARG A 81 2.32 7.93 -11.74
N ALA A 82 3.35 8.64 -11.31
CA ALA A 82 4.09 8.35 -10.07
C ALA A 82 3.17 8.30 -8.84
N ASP A 83 2.31 9.29 -8.65
CA ASP A 83 1.36 9.34 -7.54
C ASP A 83 0.43 8.13 -7.52
N ALA A 84 -0.09 7.75 -8.69
CA ALA A 84 -0.99 6.61 -8.80
C ALA A 84 -0.28 5.31 -8.39
N TYR A 85 0.97 5.10 -8.80
CA TYR A 85 1.75 3.91 -8.42
C TYR A 85 2.14 3.92 -6.95
N ILE A 86 2.52 5.07 -6.38
CA ILE A 86 2.79 5.25 -4.95
C ILE A 86 1.57 4.81 -4.13
N ILE A 87 0.37 5.31 -4.49
CA ILE A 87 -0.87 4.94 -3.82
C ILE A 87 -1.10 3.42 -3.92
N ARG A 88 -0.91 2.82 -5.11
CA ARG A 88 -1.09 1.38 -5.31
C ARG A 88 -0.11 0.53 -4.50
N PHE A 89 1.17 0.91 -4.45
CA PHE A 89 2.14 0.23 -3.59
C PHE A 89 1.74 0.33 -2.12
N CYS A 90 1.32 1.49 -1.64
CA CYS A 90 0.84 1.67 -0.27
C CYS A 90 -0.38 0.79 0.04
N GLU A 91 -1.33 0.65 -0.90
CA GLU A 91 -2.50 -0.23 -0.76
C GLU A 91 -2.09 -1.71 -0.67
N VAL A 92 -1.17 -2.16 -1.53
CA VAL A 92 -0.66 -3.54 -1.51
C VAL A 92 0.10 -3.83 -0.22
N ILE A 93 0.99 -2.92 0.19
CA ILE A 93 1.73 -3.04 1.45
C ILE A 93 0.77 -3.16 2.65
N LYS A 94 -0.26 -2.31 2.73
CA LYS A 94 -1.26 -2.39 3.80
C LYS A 94 -1.98 -3.73 3.83
N ARG A 95 -2.38 -4.26 2.67
CA ARG A 95 -3.06 -5.56 2.56
C ARG A 95 -2.16 -6.72 2.98
N LEU A 96 -0.88 -6.68 2.61
CA LEU A 96 0.09 -7.72 2.92
C LEU A 96 0.63 -7.62 4.36
N ALA A 97 0.73 -6.40 4.92
CA ALA A 97 1.21 -6.18 6.28
C ALA A 97 0.22 -6.68 7.33
N VAL A 98 -1.10 -6.51 7.08
CA VAL A 98 -2.18 -6.96 7.95
C VAL A 98 -3.16 -7.75 7.11
N ASP A 99 -2.90 -9.04 6.94
CA ASP A 99 -3.74 -9.94 6.14
C ASP A 99 -5.15 -10.06 6.73
N ARG A 100 -5.25 -10.24 8.04
CA ARG A 100 -6.51 -10.32 8.77
C ARG A 100 -6.46 -9.53 10.06
N LEU A 101 -7.46 -8.67 10.27
CA LEU A 101 -7.64 -7.92 11.50
C LEU A 101 -8.69 -8.63 12.36
N HIS A 102 -8.33 -9.01 13.57
CA HIS A 102 -9.24 -9.61 14.53
C HIS A 102 -9.52 -8.65 15.68
N ILE A 103 -10.77 -8.27 15.85
CA ILE A 103 -11.23 -7.38 16.92
C ILE A 103 -11.79 -8.24 18.04
N VAL A 104 -11.30 -8.03 19.24
CA VAL A 104 -11.67 -8.84 20.43
C VAL A 104 -12.87 -8.32 21.20
N GLY A 105 -13.59 -7.34 20.65
CA GLY A 105 -14.81 -6.79 21.24
C GLY A 105 -14.62 -5.48 21.98
N ASP A 106 -15.69 -5.08 22.68
CA ASP A 106 -15.81 -3.85 23.49
C ASP A 106 -15.57 -2.56 22.69
N LEU A 107 -16.07 -2.54 21.45
CA LEU A 107 -16.03 -1.36 20.57
C LEU A 107 -16.87 -0.21 21.12
N PHE A 108 -17.93 -0.52 21.88
CA PHE A 108 -18.90 0.41 22.43
C PHE A 108 -18.74 0.64 23.95
N ASP A 109 -17.55 0.39 24.52
CA ASP A 109 -17.35 0.56 25.98
C ASP A 109 -17.30 2.06 26.38
N ARG A 110 -16.19 2.78 26.19
CA ARG A 110 -16.00 4.14 26.76
C ARG A 110 -15.46 5.15 25.76
N GLY A 111 -15.06 4.69 24.58
CA GLY A 111 -14.45 5.56 23.55
C GLY A 111 -15.48 6.47 22.89
N PRO A 112 -15.07 7.69 22.45
CA PRO A 112 -15.93 8.52 21.62
C PRO A 112 -15.97 7.96 20.19
N ARG A 113 -17.13 8.09 19.54
CA ARG A 113 -17.31 7.81 18.11
C ARG A 113 -17.00 6.35 17.69
N PRO A 114 -17.64 5.34 18.31
CA PRO A 114 -17.52 3.94 17.86
C PRO A 114 -18.01 3.75 16.41
N ASP A 115 -18.90 4.60 15.91
CA ASP A 115 -19.33 4.66 14.53
C ASP A 115 -18.17 4.80 13.55
N ARG A 116 -17.19 5.69 13.82
CA ARG A 116 -16.00 5.84 12.97
C ARG A 116 -15.07 4.63 13.00
N ILE A 117 -15.00 3.94 14.14
CA ILE A 117 -14.23 2.70 14.24
C ILE A 117 -14.88 1.64 13.35
N LEU A 118 -16.20 1.49 13.42
CA LEU A 118 -16.94 0.55 12.57
C LEU A 118 -16.76 0.88 11.09
N ASP A 119 -16.89 2.14 10.69
CA ASP A 119 -16.65 2.56 9.30
C ASP A 119 -15.24 2.16 8.80
N SER A 120 -14.24 2.35 9.67
CA SER A 120 -12.85 1.96 9.35
C SER A 120 -12.68 0.45 9.24
N LEU A 121 -13.34 -0.32 10.11
CA LEU A 121 -13.33 -1.78 10.07
C LEU A 121 -14.06 -2.32 8.83
N MET A 122 -15.20 -1.73 8.48
CA MET A 122 -15.94 -2.08 7.25
C MET A 122 -15.14 -1.79 5.97
N ALA A 123 -14.27 -0.79 6.00
CA ALA A 123 -13.38 -0.47 4.89
C ALA A 123 -12.14 -1.38 4.83
N HIS A 124 -11.86 -2.16 5.88
CA HIS A 124 -10.72 -3.08 5.89
C HIS A 124 -11.01 -4.33 5.04
N HIS A 125 -9.99 -4.81 4.30
CA HIS A 125 -10.16 -5.92 3.33
C HIS A 125 -10.54 -7.27 3.95
N GLN A 126 -10.09 -7.55 5.18
CA GLN A 126 -10.45 -8.74 5.96
C GLN A 126 -10.53 -8.41 7.44
N VAL A 127 -11.70 -8.53 8.03
CA VAL A 127 -11.91 -8.30 9.46
C VAL A 127 -12.80 -9.37 10.06
N ASP A 128 -12.41 -9.87 11.22
CA ASP A 128 -13.26 -10.71 12.10
C ASP A 128 -13.55 -9.92 13.37
N ILE A 129 -14.79 -9.89 13.78
CA ILE A 129 -15.22 -9.19 14.99
C ILE A 129 -15.80 -10.20 15.98
N GLN A 130 -15.21 -10.24 17.16
CA GLN A 130 -15.80 -10.90 18.33
C GLN A 130 -16.54 -9.84 19.15
N TRP A 131 -17.72 -10.15 19.62
CA TRP A 131 -18.51 -9.24 20.44
C TRP A 131 -18.07 -9.28 21.88
N GLY A 132 -17.78 -8.13 22.48
CA GLY A 132 -17.59 -7.95 23.91
C GLY A 132 -18.93 -7.80 24.64
N ASN A 133 -18.91 -7.84 25.97
CA ASN A 133 -20.11 -7.70 26.77
C ASN A 133 -20.79 -6.33 26.60
N HIS A 134 -20.02 -5.25 26.41
CA HIS A 134 -20.55 -3.91 26.16
C HIS A 134 -21.23 -3.83 24.80
N ASP A 135 -20.67 -4.47 23.77
CA ASP A 135 -21.26 -4.50 22.43
C ASP A 135 -22.62 -5.19 22.44
N VAL A 136 -22.75 -6.33 23.17
CA VAL A 136 -24.02 -7.07 23.29
C VAL A 136 -25.09 -6.25 24.00
N VAL A 137 -24.71 -5.48 25.03
CA VAL A 137 -25.64 -4.58 25.73
C VAL A 137 -26.18 -3.50 24.77
N TRP A 138 -25.34 -2.91 23.96
CA TRP A 138 -25.76 -1.92 22.97
C TRP A 138 -26.67 -2.50 21.89
N MET A 139 -26.36 -3.71 21.39
CA MET A 139 -27.18 -4.42 20.41
C MET A 139 -28.56 -4.77 20.97
N GLY A 140 -28.66 -5.05 22.28
CA GLY A 140 -29.92 -5.34 22.93
C GLY A 140 -30.74 -4.09 23.28
N ALA A 141 -30.15 -2.89 23.22
CA ALA A 141 -30.80 -1.62 23.49
C ALA A 141 -31.28 -0.87 22.22
N ALA A 142 -30.87 -1.34 21.05
CA ALA A 142 -31.21 -0.78 19.74
C ALA A 142 -32.47 -1.41 19.18
#